data_be82b0daa6654860fba6169b2133a5f6
#
_entry.id   be82b0daa6654860fba6169b2133a5f6
#
_cell.length_a   1.000
_cell.length_b   1.000
_cell.length_c   1.000
_cell.angle_alpha   90.00
_cell.angle_beta   90.00
_cell.angle_gamma   90.00
#
_symmetry.space_group_name_H-M   'P 1'
#
loop_
_entity.id
_entity.type
_entity.pdbx_description
1 polymer ?
#
loop_
_entity_poly.entity_id
_entity_poly.type
_entity_poly.pdbx_seq_one_letter_code
_entity_poly.pdbx_strand_id
1 'polypeptide(L)'
;MRLFNLPYEKARKQLGTFGLASHAHTIKNMDLSGGQKARVAMAELCLNAPDVLILDEPTNNLDIESIDALAEAINEYKGGVIIVSHDERLIRETDCQLWVIEDQTINEIEGGFDDYRRELLDSLGEIINNPSVAAKLANENL
;
A
#
# COMPACT_ATOMS: atom_id res chain seq x y z
N MET A 1 17.98 13.72 -6.44
CA MET A 1 18.45 13.92 -5.06
C MET A 1 19.32 15.16 -4.82
N ARG A 2 19.59 15.96 -5.84
CA ARG A 2 20.28 17.27 -5.65
C ARG A 2 19.48 18.24 -4.77
N LEU A 3 18.17 18.11 -4.69
CA LEU A 3 17.29 18.96 -3.89
C LEU A 3 17.50 18.84 -2.38
N PHE A 4 18.02 17.71 -1.91
CA PHE A 4 18.15 17.44 -0.46
C PHE A 4 19.56 17.65 0.09
N ASN A 5 20.51 18.07 -0.75
CA ASN A 5 21.92 18.25 -0.36
C ASN A 5 22.51 17.07 0.43
N LEU A 6 22.09 15.84 0.08
CA LEU A 6 22.50 14.63 0.76
C LEU A 6 23.87 14.16 0.28
N PRO A 7 24.72 13.67 1.19
CA PRO A 7 25.93 12.93 0.82
C PRO A 7 25.59 11.74 -0.08
N TYR A 8 26.44 11.49 -1.09
CA TYR A 8 26.22 10.45 -2.10
C TYR A 8 25.89 9.08 -1.51
N GLU A 9 26.64 8.65 -0.50
CA GLU A 9 26.44 7.35 0.17
C GLU A 9 25.08 7.29 0.91
N LYS A 10 24.67 8.38 1.52
CA LYS A 10 23.38 8.45 2.22
C LYS A 10 22.21 8.39 1.25
N ALA A 11 22.34 9.05 0.10
CA ALA A 11 21.35 8.98 -0.97
C ALA A 11 21.23 7.55 -1.53
N ARG A 12 22.33 6.85 -1.75
CA ARG A 12 22.34 5.46 -2.21
C ARG A 12 21.70 4.52 -1.19
N LYS A 13 22.03 4.70 0.09
CA LYS A 13 21.43 3.90 1.17
C LYS A 13 19.91 4.05 1.17
N GLN A 14 19.42 5.28 1.05
CA GLN A 14 17.97 5.53 1.00
C GLN A 14 17.30 4.87 -0.20
N LEU A 15 17.90 4.94 -1.39
CA LEU A 15 17.38 4.24 -2.57
C LEU A 15 17.37 2.72 -2.37
N GLY A 16 18.38 2.16 -1.72
CA GLY A 16 18.47 0.75 -1.38
C GLY A 16 17.35 0.30 -0.42
N THR A 17 16.97 1.11 0.56
CA THR A 17 15.86 0.85 1.48
C THR A 17 14.54 0.61 0.74
N PHE A 18 14.33 1.28 -0.38
CA PHE A 18 13.19 1.07 -1.27
C PHE A 18 13.45 -0.01 -2.36
N GLY A 19 14.42 -0.88 -2.16
CA GLY A 19 14.70 -2.00 -3.04
C GLY A 19 15.25 -1.62 -4.42
N LEU A 20 15.72 -0.38 -4.61
CA LEU A 20 16.37 -0.02 -5.88
C LEU A 20 17.77 -0.63 -5.93
N ALA A 21 18.01 -1.49 -6.93
CA ALA A 21 19.29 -2.16 -7.10
C ALA A 21 20.44 -1.16 -7.28
N SER A 22 21.60 -1.46 -6.72
CA SER A 22 22.74 -0.54 -6.65
C SER A 22 23.22 0.00 -8.01
N HIS A 23 23.09 -0.78 -9.07
CA HIS A 23 23.42 -0.33 -10.43
C HIS A 23 22.46 0.73 -10.97
N ALA A 24 21.21 0.75 -10.49
CA ALA A 24 20.20 1.71 -10.90
C ALA A 24 20.32 3.07 -10.19
N HIS A 25 21.09 3.17 -9.09
CA HIS A 25 21.24 4.41 -8.33
C HIS A 25 21.87 5.55 -9.11
N THR A 26 22.60 5.26 -10.19
CA THR A 26 23.29 6.23 -11.02
C THR A 26 22.67 6.42 -12.40
N ILE A 27 21.63 5.64 -12.70
CA ILE A 27 20.87 5.76 -13.95
C ILE A 27 20.02 7.04 -13.92
N LYS A 28 19.88 7.69 -15.05
CA LYS A 28 18.98 8.86 -15.16
C LYS A 28 17.52 8.39 -14.98
N ASN A 29 16.71 9.20 -14.29
CA ASN A 29 15.31 8.84 -14.03
C ASN A 29 14.51 8.53 -15.30
N MET A 30 14.83 9.17 -16.43
CA MET A 30 14.16 8.91 -17.70
C MET A 30 14.39 7.48 -18.21
N ASP A 31 15.53 6.89 -17.88
CA ASP A 31 15.97 5.56 -18.34
C ASP A 31 15.60 4.43 -17.38
N LEU A 32 14.98 4.76 -16.25
CA LEU A 32 14.47 3.79 -15.27
C LEU A 32 13.15 3.16 -15.74
N SER A 33 12.92 1.90 -15.34
CA SER A 33 11.61 1.25 -15.50
C SER A 33 10.53 1.94 -14.67
N GLY A 34 9.25 1.64 -14.93
CA GLY A 34 8.12 2.18 -14.17
C GLY A 34 8.23 1.89 -12.67
N GLY A 35 8.51 0.64 -12.29
CA GLY A 35 8.71 0.23 -10.91
C GLY A 35 9.92 0.91 -10.25
N GLN A 36 11.03 1.03 -10.97
CA GLN A 36 12.21 1.76 -10.47
C GLN A 36 11.91 3.25 -10.23
N LYS A 37 11.15 3.90 -11.12
CA LYS A 37 10.71 5.29 -10.94
C LYS A 37 9.82 5.44 -9.69
N ALA A 38 8.90 4.51 -9.46
CA ALA A 38 8.05 4.50 -8.28
C ALA A 38 8.88 4.40 -6.99
N ARG A 39 9.88 3.52 -6.94
CA ARG A 39 10.80 3.39 -5.80
C ARG A 39 11.59 4.68 -5.54
N VAL A 40 12.05 5.35 -6.58
CA VAL A 40 12.74 6.66 -6.44
C VAL A 40 11.79 7.71 -5.88
N ALA A 41 10.55 7.77 -6.35
CA ALA A 41 9.54 8.70 -5.86
C ALA A 41 9.22 8.46 -4.38
N MET A 42 9.08 7.20 -3.95
CA MET A 42 8.87 6.83 -2.55
C MET A 42 10.06 7.23 -1.67
N ALA A 43 11.29 6.97 -2.13
CA ALA A 43 12.48 7.39 -1.42
C ALA A 43 12.53 8.92 -1.24
N GLU A 44 12.11 9.67 -2.25
CA GLU A 44 12.04 11.13 -2.21
C GLU A 44 10.98 11.62 -1.21
N LEU A 45 9.78 11.02 -1.21
CA LEU A 45 8.72 11.35 -0.25
C LEU A 45 9.18 11.12 1.20
N CYS A 46 9.80 9.98 1.47
CA CYS A 46 10.29 9.66 2.83
C CYS A 46 11.47 10.56 3.25
N LEU A 47 12.28 11.07 2.33
CA LEU A 47 13.34 12.02 2.63
C LEU A 47 12.81 13.39 3.07
N ASN A 48 11.60 13.76 2.65
CA ASN A 48 10.91 14.96 3.13
C ASN A 48 10.42 14.80 4.58
N ALA A 49 10.42 13.56 5.10
CA ALA A 49 10.01 13.20 6.46
C ALA A 49 8.69 13.88 6.90
N PRO A 50 7.60 13.75 6.13
CA PRO A 50 6.32 14.32 6.54
C PRO A 50 5.81 13.63 7.81
N ASP A 51 5.04 14.33 8.64
CA ASP A 51 4.42 13.74 9.83
C ASP A 51 3.40 12.66 9.47
N VAL A 52 2.70 12.85 8.35
CA VAL A 52 1.73 11.90 7.80
C VAL A 52 1.97 11.70 6.31
N LEU A 53 2.04 10.45 5.89
CA LEU A 53 2.14 10.03 4.51
C LEU A 53 0.82 9.40 4.06
N ILE A 54 0.26 9.89 2.96
CA ILE A 54 -0.95 9.34 2.37
C ILE A 54 -0.58 8.69 1.04
N LEU A 55 -0.85 7.40 0.91
CA LEU A 55 -0.58 6.59 -0.28
C LEU A 55 -1.90 6.10 -0.87
N ASP A 56 -2.20 6.52 -2.09
CA ASP A 56 -3.38 6.11 -2.83
C ASP A 56 -2.97 5.15 -3.95
N GLU A 57 -3.40 3.88 -3.82
CA GLU A 57 -3.07 2.77 -4.73
C GLU A 57 -1.58 2.68 -5.10
N PRO A 58 -0.67 2.63 -4.11
CA PRO A 58 0.76 2.76 -4.35
C PRO A 58 1.38 1.54 -5.06
N THR A 59 0.65 0.43 -5.16
CA THR A 59 1.12 -0.81 -5.81
C THR A 59 0.87 -0.85 -7.31
N ASN A 60 0.14 0.11 -7.86
CA ASN A 60 -0.12 0.17 -9.29
C ASN A 60 1.18 0.16 -10.11
N ASN A 61 1.29 -0.81 -11.02
CA ASN A 61 2.45 -1.03 -11.89
C ASN A 61 3.74 -1.44 -11.15
N LEU A 62 3.66 -1.89 -9.90
CA LEU A 62 4.77 -2.49 -9.18
C LEU A 62 4.82 -4.01 -9.41
N ASP A 63 6.03 -4.54 -9.49
CA ASP A 63 6.28 -5.98 -9.37
C ASP A 63 6.25 -6.44 -7.89
N ILE A 64 6.20 -7.73 -7.67
CA ILE A 64 6.10 -8.31 -6.33
C ILE A 64 7.25 -7.85 -5.42
N GLU A 65 8.47 -7.83 -5.93
CA GLU A 65 9.64 -7.39 -5.16
C GLU A 65 9.56 -5.91 -4.77
N SER A 66 8.94 -5.08 -5.62
CA SER A 66 8.70 -3.67 -5.33
C SER A 66 7.63 -3.49 -4.26
N ILE A 67 6.60 -4.33 -4.26
CA ILE A 67 5.54 -4.31 -3.24
C ILE A 67 6.13 -4.69 -1.88
N ASP A 68 6.96 -5.72 -1.81
CA ASP A 68 7.62 -6.13 -0.57
C ASP A 68 8.53 -5.04 -0.02
N ALA A 69 9.34 -4.42 -0.88
CA ALA A 69 10.20 -3.32 -0.49
C ALA A 69 9.40 -2.08 -0.03
N LEU A 70 8.24 -1.82 -0.64
CA LEU A 70 7.34 -0.76 -0.21
C LEU A 70 6.75 -1.07 1.17
N ALA A 71 6.28 -2.30 1.41
CA ALA A 71 5.74 -2.72 2.70
C ALA A 71 6.77 -2.58 3.82
N GLU A 72 8.00 -3.05 3.59
CA GLU A 72 9.12 -2.89 4.54
C GLU A 72 9.39 -1.41 4.86
N ALA A 73 9.43 -0.57 3.84
CA ALA A 73 9.66 0.87 4.01
C ALA A 73 8.51 1.57 4.78
N ILE A 74 7.27 1.12 4.58
CA ILE A 74 6.11 1.61 5.33
C ILE A 74 6.23 1.22 6.80
N ASN A 75 6.57 -0.03 7.11
CA ASN A 75 6.72 -0.52 8.49
C ASN A 75 7.87 0.18 9.23
N GLU A 76 8.92 0.57 8.52
CA GLU A 76 10.04 1.33 9.11
C GLU A 76 9.78 2.83 9.24
N TYR A 77 8.73 3.35 8.58
CA TYR A 77 8.42 4.78 8.57
C TYR A 77 8.07 5.27 9.98
N LYS A 78 8.62 6.43 10.38
CA LYS A 78 8.47 6.96 11.75
C LYS A 78 7.27 7.89 11.94
N GLY A 79 6.65 8.34 10.85
CA GLY A 79 5.44 9.14 10.87
C GLY A 79 4.17 8.28 10.76
N GLY A 80 3.01 8.91 10.73
CA GLY A 80 1.76 8.24 10.41
C GLY A 80 1.69 7.86 8.92
N VAL A 81 1.09 6.72 8.59
CA VAL A 81 0.85 6.32 7.21
C VAL A 81 -0.62 5.95 7.05
N ILE A 82 -1.24 6.49 6.01
CA ILE A 82 -2.59 6.11 5.56
C ILE A 82 -2.44 5.53 4.16
N ILE A 83 -2.96 4.31 3.96
CA ILE A 83 -2.85 3.59 2.69
C ILE A 83 -4.26 3.31 2.19
N VAL A 84 -4.56 3.71 0.95
CA VAL A 84 -5.72 3.23 0.21
C VAL A 84 -5.22 2.19 -0.78
N SER A 85 -5.65 0.94 -0.64
CA SER A 85 -5.21 -0.15 -1.51
C SER A 85 -6.20 -1.30 -1.52
N HIS A 86 -6.24 -2.01 -2.62
CA HIS A 86 -6.92 -3.30 -2.78
C HIS A 86 -5.91 -4.46 -2.96
N ASP A 87 -4.63 -4.18 -2.82
CA ASP A 87 -3.57 -5.17 -2.96
C ASP A 87 -3.42 -5.99 -1.66
N GLU A 88 -3.83 -7.25 -1.72
CA GLU A 88 -3.79 -8.19 -0.60
C GLU A 88 -2.38 -8.32 -0.01
N ARG A 89 -1.35 -8.34 -0.87
CA ARG A 89 0.02 -8.52 -0.43
C ARG A 89 0.50 -7.32 0.40
N LEU A 90 0.28 -6.10 -0.10
CA LEU A 90 0.63 -4.90 0.65
C LEU A 90 -0.11 -4.84 1.99
N ILE A 91 -1.41 -5.15 2.00
CA ILE A 91 -2.23 -5.14 3.23
C ILE A 91 -1.71 -6.15 4.26
N ARG A 92 -1.30 -7.34 3.83
CA ARG A 92 -0.77 -8.39 4.72
C ARG A 92 0.62 -8.09 5.26
N GLU A 93 1.47 -7.50 4.42
CA GLU A 93 2.89 -7.25 4.76
C GLU A 93 3.08 -5.96 5.56
N THR A 94 2.04 -5.12 5.68
CA THR A 94 2.10 -3.90 6.47
C THR A 94 1.44 -4.07 7.84
N ASP A 95 2.04 -3.50 8.89
CA ASP A 95 1.53 -3.49 10.27
C ASP A 95 0.45 -2.41 10.48
N CYS A 96 -0.40 -2.16 9.47
CA CYS A 96 -1.45 -1.15 9.51
C CYS A 96 -2.77 -1.73 10.03
N GLN A 97 -3.54 -0.91 10.76
CA GLN A 97 -4.92 -1.22 11.04
C GLN A 97 -5.72 -1.27 9.74
N LEU A 98 -6.63 -2.23 9.63
CA LEU A 98 -7.51 -2.36 8.47
C LEU A 98 -8.84 -1.64 8.74
N TRP A 99 -9.15 -0.68 7.88
CA TRP A 99 -10.43 0.02 7.87
C TRP A 99 -11.16 -0.27 6.56
N VAL A 100 -12.41 -0.69 6.66
CA VAL A 100 -13.28 -0.94 5.50
C VAL A 100 -14.31 0.18 5.41
N ILE A 101 -14.43 0.76 4.23
CA ILE A 101 -15.42 1.83 3.95
C ILE A 101 -16.56 1.20 3.17
N GLU A 102 -17.71 1.09 3.84
CA GLU A 102 -18.96 0.55 3.28
C GLU A 102 -20.13 1.43 3.76
N ASP A 103 -21.15 1.60 2.94
CA ASP A 103 -22.37 2.35 3.27
C ASP A 103 -22.12 3.73 3.87
N GLN A 104 -21.11 4.45 3.37
CA GLN A 104 -20.67 5.76 3.86
C GLN A 104 -20.19 5.76 5.32
N THR A 105 -19.84 4.60 5.86
CA THR A 105 -19.26 4.42 7.19
C THR A 105 -17.86 3.85 7.11
N ILE A 106 -17.09 4.05 8.18
CA ILE A 106 -15.76 3.45 8.36
C ILE A 106 -15.87 2.40 9.43
N ASN A 107 -15.55 1.16 9.08
CA ASN A 107 -15.54 0.03 10.00
C ASN A 107 -14.10 -0.41 10.22
N GLU A 108 -13.65 -0.38 11.46
CA GLU A 108 -12.37 -0.98 11.85
C GLU A 108 -12.55 -2.49 11.96
N ILE A 109 -11.66 -3.24 11.31
CA ILE A 109 -11.67 -4.70 11.36
C ILE A 109 -10.76 -5.13 12.52
N GLU A 110 -11.36 -5.78 13.51
CA GLU A 110 -10.62 -6.44 14.59
C GLU A 110 -9.93 -7.69 14.03
N GLY A 111 -8.62 -7.67 14.00
CA GLY A 111 -7.79 -8.71 13.37
C GLY A 111 -7.08 -8.21 12.14
N GLY A 112 -6.82 -9.07 11.19
CA GLY A 112 -6.13 -8.76 9.97
C GLY A 112 -6.97 -9.00 8.72
N PHE A 113 -6.31 -8.95 7.57
CA PHE A 113 -6.95 -9.20 6.27
C PHE A 113 -7.64 -10.58 6.19
N ASP A 114 -7.11 -11.60 6.87
CA ASP A 114 -7.71 -12.94 6.87
C ASP A 114 -9.03 -12.99 7.60
N ASP A 115 -9.20 -12.21 8.67
CA ASP A 115 -10.43 -12.10 9.41
C ASP A 115 -11.49 -11.39 8.58
N TYR A 116 -11.13 -10.27 7.97
CA TYR A 116 -12.00 -9.57 7.01
C TYR A 116 -12.44 -10.47 5.85
N ARG A 117 -11.50 -11.20 5.25
CA ARG A 117 -11.80 -12.13 4.15
C ARG A 117 -12.78 -13.23 4.60
N ARG A 118 -12.61 -13.75 5.80
CA ARG A 118 -13.52 -14.76 6.36
C ARG A 118 -14.92 -14.21 6.53
N GLU A 119 -15.05 -13.05 7.17
CA GLU A 119 -16.34 -12.38 7.36
C GLU A 119 -17.05 -12.11 6.02
N LEU A 120 -16.30 -11.63 5.02
CA LEU A 120 -16.82 -11.39 3.69
C LEU A 120 -17.29 -12.69 3.01
N LEU A 121 -16.54 -13.77 3.11
CA LEU A 121 -16.92 -15.07 2.55
C LEU A 121 -18.13 -15.68 3.26
N ASP A 122 -18.22 -15.53 4.56
CA ASP A 122 -19.35 -16.00 5.35
C ASP A 122 -20.62 -15.24 4.97
N SER A 123 -20.56 -13.92 4.83
CA SER A 123 -21.68 -13.09 4.39
C SER A 123 -22.13 -13.44 2.95
N LEU A 124 -21.18 -13.67 2.03
CA LEU A 124 -21.50 -14.14 0.68
C LEU A 124 -22.12 -15.53 0.67
N GLY A 125 -21.64 -16.43 1.54
CA GLY A 125 -22.22 -17.77 1.72
C GLY A 125 -23.66 -17.71 2.22
N GLU A 126 -23.97 -16.81 3.14
CA GLU A 126 -25.33 -16.57 3.61
C GLU A 126 -26.25 -16.04 2.49
N ILE A 127 -25.76 -15.10 1.67
CA ILE A 127 -26.50 -14.56 0.51
C ILE A 127 -26.82 -15.66 -0.50
N ILE A 128 -25.84 -16.51 -0.81
CA ILE A 128 -26.01 -17.60 -1.79
C ILE A 128 -27.00 -18.65 -1.28
N ASN A 129 -26.93 -18.98 0.00
CA ASN A 129 -27.77 -20.01 0.63
C ASN A 129 -29.19 -19.51 1.01
N ASN A 130 -29.41 -18.20 1.00
CA ASN A 130 -30.67 -17.59 1.37
C ASN A 130 -31.14 -16.54 0.36
N PRO A 131 -31.84 -16.95 -0.73
CA PRO A 131 -32.26 -16.06 -1.82
C PRO A 131 -33.11 -14.86 -1.36
N SER A 132 -33.78 -14.95 -0.20
CA SER A 132 -34.57 -13.87 0.36
C SER A 132 -33.68 -12.71 0.89
N VAL A 133 -32.46 -13.00 1.32
CA VAL A 133 -31.47 -11.99 1.73
C VAL A 133 -30.91 -11.28 0.49
N ALA A 134 -30.60 -12.03 -0.56
CA ALA A 134 -30.17 -11.47 -1.83
C ALA A 134 -31.21 -10.51 -2.44
N ALA A 135 -32.51 -10.84 -2.35
CA ALA A 135 -33.59 -10.00 -2.83
C ALA A 135 -33.76 -8.70 -1.99
N LYS A 136 -33.48 -8.73 -0.70
CA LYS A 136 -33.48 -7.52 0.15
C LYS A 136 -32.35 -6.57 -0.19
N LEU A 137 -31.13 -7.09 -0.32
CA LEU A 137 -29.95 -6.29 -0.69
C LEU A 137 -30.08 -5.68 -2.08
N ALA A 138 -30.70 -6.36 -3.03
CA ALA A 138 -30.96 -5.82 -4.36
C ALA A 138 -31.99 -4.67 -4.34
N ASN A 139 -32.91 -4.65 -3.37
CA ASN A 139 -33.91 -3.59 -3.23
C ASN A 139 -33.41 -2.37 -2.43
N GLU A 140 -32.38 -2.52 -1.59
CA GLU A 140 -31.80 -1.43 -0.82
C GLU A 140 -30.78 -0.59 -1.66
N ASN A 141 -30.36 -1.11 -2.82
CA ASN A 141 -29.44 -0.43 -3.75
C ASN A 141 -30.18 0.22 -4.96
N LEU A 142 -31.50 0.33 -4.93
CA LEU A 142 -32.30 1.08 -5.89
C LEU A 142 -32.84 2.37 -5.26
#